data_e35361d32273d5c37beaa39ae1d2d220
#
_entry.id   e35361d32273d5c37beaa39ae1d2d220
#
_cell.length_a   1.000
_cell.length_b   1.000
_cell.length_c   1.000
_cell.angle_alpha   90.00
_cell.angle_beta   90.00
_cell.angle_gamma   90.00
#
_symmetry.space_group_name_H-M   'P 1'
#
loop_
_entity.id
_entity.type
_entity.pdbx_description
1 polymer ?
#
loop_
_entity_poly.entity_id
_entity_poly.type
_entity_poly.pdbx_seq_one_letter_code
_entity_poly.pdbx_strand_id
1 'polypeptide(L)'
;STRVRSSAASDVYKRQQEEYINFLRAMFKGTEPTKYIQLAYLTGILPIKKEKTQSALNNFDEFTMLSASNLAPYIGFTEAEVKKLSEKYQQDFAEVKRWYDGYLLKDYQVYNPRAVVSVMLRGEFRSYWSETASYDVIVPLINMNYDGLKTAVIEMLSGAEVKVNVAAFQNDTEDIKSKDDVLTYMIHLGYLAYDLSLIHISEPT
;
A
#
# COMPACT_ATOMS: atom_id res chain seq x y z
N SER A 1 18.31 16.21 19.58
CA SER A 1 17.27 16.98 20.27
C SER A 1 15.94 16.26 20.12
N THR A 2 15.46 15.71 21.20
CA THR A 2 14.17 15.02 21.27
C THR A 2 13.08 16.07 21.00
N ARG A 3 12.42 16.01 19.85
CA ARG A 3 11.20 16.82 19.60
C ARG A 3 10.09 16.25 20.48
N VAL A 4 9.81 16.89 21.59
CA VAL A 4 8.57 16.70 22.31
C VAL A 4 7.48 17.35 21.48
N ARG A 5 6.66 16.57 20.76
CA ARG A 5 5.43 17.07 20.16
C ARG A 5 4.53 17.50 21.33
N SER A 6 3.98 18.71 21.27
CA SER A 6 3.07 19.17 22.31
C SER A 6 1.82 18.28 22.30
N SER A 7 1.33 17.90 23.47
CA SER A 7 0.08 17.12 23.63
C SER A 7 -1.08 17.78 22.86
N ALA A 8 -1.13 19.10 22.80
CA ALA A 8 -2.13 19.88 22.06
C ALA A 8 -2.15 19.56 20.55
N ALA A 9 -1.00 19.39 19.90
CA ALA A 9 -0.96 19.05 18.47
C ALA A 9 -1.48 17.64 18.19
N SER A 10 -1.18 16.68 19.06
CA SER A 10 -1.71 15.32 19.00
C SER A 10 -3.22 15.29 19.23
N ASP A 11 -3.73 16.08 20.17
CA ASP A 11 -5.17 16.15 20.46
C ASP A 11 -5.97 16.81 19.32
N VAL A 12 -5.39 17.83 18.67
CA VAL A 12 -5.99 18.44 17.46
C VAL A 12 -6.05 17.44 16.31
N TYR A 13 -4.99 16.69 16.08
CA TYR A 13 -4.94 15.67 15.03
C TYR A 13 -5.98 14.57 15.25
N LYS A 14 -6.08 14.04 16.48
CA LYS A 14 -7.08 13.02 16.83
C LYS A 14 -8.52 13.54 16.65
N ARG A 15 -8.78 14.76 17.03
CA ARG A 15 -10.10 15.38 16.85
C ARG A 15 -10.44 15.54 15.36
N GLN A 16 -9.49 15.97 14.55
CA GLN A 16 -9.69 16.08 13.10
C GLN A 16 -9.96 14.73 12.44
N GLN A 17 -9.29 13.66 12.88
CA GLN A 17 -9.60 12.31 12.41
C GLN A 17 -11.02 11.87 12.79
N GLU A 18 -11.44 12.12 14.03
CA GLU A 18 -12.79 11.78 14.49
C GLU A 18 -13.87 12.58 13.73
N GLU A 19 -13.65 13.87 13.49
CA GLU A 19 -14.54 14.70 12.71
C GLU A 19 -14.66 14.20 11.26
N TYR A 20 -13.55 13.82 10.64
CA TYR A 20 -13.53 13.25 9.29
C TYR A 20 -14.26 11.91 9.22
N ILE A 21 -14.03 11.01 10.16
CA ILE A 21 -14.74 9.72 10.22
C ILE A 21 -16.24 9.92 10.43
N ASN A 22 -16.64 10.84 11.30
CA ASN A 22 -18.04 11.17 11.53
C ASN A 22 -18.70 11.78 10.29
N PHE A 23 -17.97 12.61 9.55
CA PHE A 23 -18.42 13.14 8.27
C PHE A 23 -18.64 12.01 7.25
N LEU A 24 -17.70 11.09 7.07
CA LEU A 24 -17.86 9.95 6.17
C LEU A 24 -19.02 9.05 6.61
N ARG A 25 -19.18 8.83 7.91
CA ARG A 25 -20.30 8.08 8.46
C ARG A 25 -21.64 8.74 8.13
N ALA A 26 -21.75 10.04 8.33
CA ALA A 26 -22.96 10.80 8.03
C ALA A 26 -23.29 10.77 6.52
N MET A 27 -22.25 10.82 5.68
CA MET A 27 -22.40 10.84 4.22
C MET A 27 -22.78 9.47 3.64
N PHE A 28 -22.29 8.36 4.20
CA PHE A 28 -22.43 7.03 3.57
C PHE A 28 -23.21 6.02 4.38
N LYS A 29 -23.50 6.28 5.65
CA LYS A 29 -24.16 5.32 6.52
C LYS A 29 -25.50 5.86 7.04
N GLY A 30 -26.55 5.19 6.68
CA GLY A 30 -27.91 5.53 7.10
C GLY A 30 -28.90 5.50 5.94
N THR A 31 -30.18 5.68 6.27
CA THR A 31 -31.26 5.59 5.28
C THR A 31 -31.35 6.82 4.38
N GLU A 32 -30.97 8.00 4.85
CA GLU A 32 -31.03 9.21 4.03
C GLU A 32 -29.98 9.24 2.92
N PRO A 33 -28.69 8.97 3.16
CA PRO A 33 -27.69 8.92 2.10
C PRO A 33 -28.01 7.87 1.02
N THR A 34 -28.55 6.71 1.38
CA THR A 34 -28.86 5.64 0.43
C THR A 34 -29.98 5.98 -0.55
N LYS A 35 -30.74 7.04 -0.31
CA LYS A 35 -31.72 7.56 -1.28
C LYS A 35 -31.06 8.22 -2.49
N TYR A 36 -29.84 8.71 -2.35
CA TYR A 36 -29.15 9.51 -3.36
C TYR A 36 -27.84 8.88 -3.83
N ILE A 37 -27.14 8.17 -2.94
CA ILE A 37 -25.84 7.55 -3.20
C ILE A 37 -26.03 6.05 -3.33
N GLN A 38 -25.88 5.53 -4.56
CA GLN A 38 -26.00 4.09 -4.83
C GLN A 38 -24.66 3.38 -4.78
N LEU A 39 -23.57 4.08 -5.08
CA LEU A 39 -22.21 3.57 -5.05
C LEU A 39 -21.25 4.68 -4.64
N ALA A 40 -20.29 4.36 -3.80
CA ALA A 40 -19.19 5.25 -3.45
C ALA A 40 -17.88 4.49 -3.58
N TYR A 41 -16.87 5.11 -4.20
CA TYR A 41 -15.53 4.59 -4.35
C TYR A 41 -14.54 5.58 -3.71
N LEU A 42 -13.89 5.13 -2.63
CA LEU A 42 -12.94 5.90 -1.87
C LEU A 42 -11.53 5.38 -2.15
N THR A 43 -10.59 6.25 -2.45
CA THR A 43 -9.18 5.90 -2.64
C THR A 43 -8.29 6.67 -1.69
N GLY A 44 -7.19 6.06 -1.29
CA GLY A 44 -6.19 6.66 -0.44
C GLY A 44 -4.86 5.91 -0.54
N ILE A 45 -3.80 6.50 -0.01
CA ILE A 45 -2.46 5.88 0.01
C ILE A 45 -2.43 4.73 1.03
N LEU A 46 -3.06 4.93 2.17
CA LEU A 46 -3.22 3.91 3.21
C LEU A 46 -4.70 3.64 3.44
N PRO A 47 -5.04 2.42 3.86
CA PRO A 47 -6.36 2.15 4.40
C PRO A 47 -6.67 3.07 5.59
N ILE A 48 -7.94 3.33 5.83
CA ILE A 48 -8.36 4.14 6.97
C ILE A 48 -7.98 3.41 8.28
N LYS A 49 -7.49 4.15 9.29
CA LYS A 49 -7.06 3.58 10.56
C LYS A 49 -8.09 2.65 11.16
N LYS A 50 -7.67 1.44 11.56
CA LYS A 50 -8.56 0.38 12.05
C LYS A 50 -9.27 0.73 13.36
N GLU A 51 -8.59 1.40 14.29
CA GLU A 51 -9.19 1.81 15.57
C GLU A 51 -10.33 2.81 15.35
N LYS A 52 -11.51 2.52 15.92
CA LYS A 52 -12.73 3.35 15.87
C LYS A 52 -13.46 3.41 14.52
N THR A 53 -12.87 2.95 13.41
CA THR A 53 -13.51 3.02 12.08
C THR A 53 -14.29 1.77 11.71
N GLN A 54 -13.98 0.60 12.27
CA GLN A 54 -14.65 -0.65 11.90
C GLN A 54 -16.16 -0.60 12.04
N SER A 55 -16.70 0.09 13.08
CA SER A 55 -18.13 0.26 13.24
C SER A 55 -18.71 1.47 12.47
N ALA A 56 -17.89 2.44 12.14
CA ALA A 56 -18.32 3.67 11.47
C ALA A 56 -18.51 3.50 9.96
N LEU A 57 -17.65 2.70 9.31
CA LEU A 57 -17.60 2.51 7.85
C LEU A 57 -17.67 1.04 7.45
N ASN A 58 -18.32 0.19 8.22
CA ASN A 58 -18.47 -1.24 7.95
C ASN A 58 -19.39 -1.58 6.75
N ASN A 59 -19.92 -0.59 6.08
CA ASN A 59 -20.67 -0.71 4.82
C ASN A 59 -19.78 -0.60 3.58
N PHE A 60 -18.46 -0.44 3.75
CA PHE A 60 -17.49 -0.47 2.68
C PHE A 60 -16.70 -1.79 2.70
N ASP A 61 -16.44 -2.33 1.52
CA ASP A 61 -15.41 -3.34 1.32
C ASP A 61 -14.06 -2.64 1.15
N GLU A 62 -13.04 -3.11 1.88
CA GLU A 62 -11.69 -2.56 1.82
C GLU A 62 -10.80 -3.44 0.94
N PHE A 63 -10.13 -2.82 -0.02
CA PHE A 63 -9.16 -3.46 -0.90
C PHE A 63 -7.79 -2.79 -0.73
N THR A 64 -6.76 -3.60 -0.54
CA THR A 64 -5.40 -3.12 -0.29
C THR A 64 -4.38 -3.94 -1.07
N MET A 65 -3.11 -3.55 -1.03
CA MET A 65 -2.01 -4.36 -1.58
C MET A 65 -1.89 -5.72 -0.89
N LEU A 66 -2.36 -5.85 0.35
CA LEU A 66 -2.40 -7.12 1.11
C LEU A 66 -3.64 -7.96 0.76
N SER A 67 -4.72 -7.34 0.32
CA SER A 67 -6.00 -8.01 0.03
C SER A 67 -6.72 -7.31 -1.13
N ALA A 68 -6.23 -7.55 -2.33
CA ALA A 68 -6.79 -6.94 -3.54
C ALA A 68 -8.07 -7.62 -4.04
N SER A 69 -8.31 -8.89 -3.66
CA SER A 69 -9.49 -9.68 -4.02
C SER A 69 -9.84 -9.61 -5.52
N ASN A 70 -11.09 -9.30 -5.86
CA ASN A 70 -11.57 -9.18 -7.23
C ASN A 70 -11.12 -7.89 -7.94
N LEU A 71 -10.54 -6.93 -7.23
CA LEU A 71 -9.99 -5.70 -7.81
C LEU A 71 -8.52 -5.85 -8.23
N ALA A 72 -7.87 -6.99 -7.95
CA ALA A 72 -6.47 -7.24 -8.32
C ALA A 72 -6.10 -6.82 -9.76
N PRO A 73 -6.86 -7.19 -10.82
CA PRO A 73 -6.51 -6.83 -12.19
C PRO A 73 -6.71 -5.34 -12.52
N TYR A 74 -7.30 -4.55 -11.63
CA TYR A 74 -7.61 -3.14 -11.86
C TYR A 74 -6.74 -2.17 -11.06
N ILE A 75 -5.84 -2.68 -10.21
CA ILE A 75 -4.95 -1.85 -9.37
C ILE A 75 -3.77 -1.31 -10.18
N GLY A 76 -3.35 -2.05 -11.22
CA GLY A 76 -2.28 -1.67 -12.12
C GLY A 76 -2.48 -2.28 -13.49
N PHE A 77 -1.42 -2.34 -14.31
CA PHE A 77 -1.46 -3.06 -15.60
C PHE A 77 -1.23 -4.55 -15.39
N THR A 78 -2.07 -5.38 -15.97
CA THR A 78 -1.85 -6.83 -16.03
C THR A 78 -0.74 -7.18 -17.03
N GLU A 79 -0.11 -8.35 -16.87
CA GLU A 79 0.93 -8.81 -17.81
C GLU A 79 0.44 -8.81 -19.26
N ALA A 80 -0.80 -9.21 -19.51
CA ALA A 80 -1.38 -9.23 -20.85
C ALA A 80 -1.51 -7.81 -21.46
N GLU A 81 -1.84 -6.82 -20.64
CA GLU A 81 -1.90 -5.42 -21.07
C GLU A 81 -0.51 -4.86 -21.32
N VAL A 82 0.44 -5.13 -20.44
CA VAL A 82 1.84 -4.70 -20.62
C VAL A 82 2.43 -5.27 -21.90
N LYS A 83 2.18 -6.54 -22.20
CA LYS A 83 2.63 -7.17 -23.45
C LYS A 83 2.07 -6.44 -24.69
N LYS A 84 0.77 -6.16 -24.70
CA LYS A 84 0.14 -5.39 -25.81
C LYS A 84 0.70 -3.97 -25.91
N LEU A 85 0.97 -3.32 -24.79
CA LEU A 85 1.59 -1.99 -24.79
C LEU A 85 3.03 -2.05 -25.31
N SER A 86 3.81 -3.06 -24.92
CA SER A 86 5.18 -3.27 -25.41
C SER A 86 5.21 -3.41 -26.92
N GLU A 87 4.33 -4.23 -27.50
CA GLU A 87 4.17 -4.37 -28.95
C GLU A 87 3.81 -3.02 -29.61
N LYS A 88 2.83 -2.31 -29.06
CA LYS A 88 2.36 -1.02 -29.60
C LYS A 88 3.44 0.07 -29.59
N TYR A 89 4.23 0.13 -28.51
CA TYR A 89 5.27 1.15 -28.32
C TYR A 89 6.66 0.68 -28.70
N GLN A 90 6.78 -0.51 -29.32
CA GLN A 90 8.04 -1.10 -29.79
C GLN A 90 9.09 -1.24 -28.66
N GLN A 91 8.64 -1.60 -27.47
CA GLN A 91 9.50 -1.91 -26.32
C GLN A 91 9.68 -3.43 -26.21
N ASP A 92 10.86 -3.86 -25.78
CA ASP A 92 11.10 -5.27 -25.46
C ASP A 92 10.34 -5.68 -24.21
N PHE A 93 9.35 -6.56 -24.36
CA PHE A 93 8.55 -7.04 -23.24
C PHE A 93 9.40 -7.77 -22.19
N ALA A 94 10.43 -8.52 -22.58
CA ALA A 94 11.29 -9.23 -21.63
C ALA A 94 12.06 -8.24 -20.74
N GLU A 95 12.53 -7.13 -21.31
CA GLU A 95 13.17 -6.05 -20.55
C GLU A 95 12.15 -5.31 -19.66
N VAL A 96 10.94 -5.02 -20.17
CA VAL A 96 9.88 -4.40 -19.34
C VAL A 96 9.54 -5.29 -18.15
N LYS A 97 9.42 -6.60 -18.37
CA LYS A 97 9.18 -7.57 -17.31
C LYS A 97 10.34 -7.58 -16.31
N ARG A 98 11.57 -7.67 -16.76
CA ARG A 98 12.76 -7.69 -15.90
C ARG A 98 12.85 -6.45 -14.97
N TRP A 99 12.44 -5.29 -15.47
CA TRP A 99 12.56 -4.03 -14.75
C TRP A 99 11.37 -3.72 -13.85
N TYR A 100 10.16 -4.10 -14.25
CA TYR A 100 8.92 -3.57 -13.64
C TYR A 100 7.92 -4.64 -13.20
N ASP A 101 8.24 -5.92 -13.39
CA ASP A 101 7.48 -7.01 -12.79
C ASP A 101 7.68 -6.99 -11.27
N GLY A 102 6.60 -6.99 -10.51
CA GLY A 102 6.80 -6.84 -9.09
C GLY A 102 5.67 -7.24 -8.15
N TYR A 103 4.43 -7.38 -8.64
CA TYR A 103 3.33 -7.68 -7.73
C TYR A 103 2.53 -8.88 -8.21
N LEU A 104 2.48 -9.91 -7.37
CA LEU A 104 1.51 -10.98 -7.52
C LEU A 104 0.33 -10.68 -6.59
N LEU A 105 -0.76 -10.14 -7.15
CA LEU A 105 -1.99 -9.85 -6.41
C LEU A 105 -3.01 -10.94 -6.71
N LYS A 106 -3.23 -11.85 -5.76
CA LYS A 106 -4.01 -13.06 -5.97
C LYS A 106 -3.36 -13.89 -7.10
N ASP A 107 -4.03 -14.06 -8.24
CA ASP A 107 -3.55 -14.81 -9.40
C ASP A 107 -3.06 -13.90 -10.55
N TYR A 108 -2.96 -12.60 -10.32
CA TYR A 108 -2.61 -11.61 -11.33
C TYR A 108 -1.23 -11.04 -11.12
N GLN A 109 -0.40 -11.15 -12.15
CA GLN A 109 0.84 -10.39 -12.25
C GLN A 109 0.49 -8.94 -12.59
N VAL A 110 0.81 -8.01 -11.71
CA VAL A 110 0.43 -6.60 -11.82
C VAL A 110 1.66 -5.72 -11.80
N TYR A 111 1.70 -4.79 -12.75
CA TYR A 111 2.80 -3.85 -12.96
C TYR A 111 2.41 -2.44 -12.52
N ASN A 112 3.37 -1.72 -11.95
CA ASN A 112 3.14 -0.35 -11.54
C ASN A 112 2.79 0.56 -12.72
N PRO A 113 1.64 1.26 -12.69
CA PRO A 113 1.18 2.08 -13.82
C PRO A 113 2.16 3.19 -14.22
N ARG A 114 2.79 3.86 -13.25
CA ARG A 114 3.75 4.94 -13.52
C ARG A 114 4.97 4.43 -14.26
N ALA A 115 5.51 3.30 -13.83
CA ALA A 115 6.68 2.70 -14.45
C ALA A 115 6.38 2.27 -15.89
N VAL A 116 5.26 1.56 -16.09
CA VAL A 116 4.83 1.11 -17.43
C VAL A 116 4.61 2.29 -18.37
N VAL A 117 3.82 3.29 -17.96
CA VAL A 117 3.57 4.47 -18.80
C VAL A 117 4.87 5.21 -19.12
N SER A 118 5.77 5.35 -18.14
CA SER A 118 7.02 6.07 -18.35
C SER A 118 7.93 5.37 -19.36
N VAL A 119 8.13 4.05 -19.25
CA VAL A 119 8.97 3.30 -20.19
C VAL A 119 8.35 3.26 -21.58
N MET A 120 7.03 3.10 -21.70
CA MET A 120 6.35 3.12 -23.00
C MET A 120 6.51 4.45 -23.73
N LEU A 121 6.44 5.57 -23.01
CA LEU A 121 6.53 6.91 -23.63
C LEU A 121 7.97 7.36 -23.87
N ARG A 122 8.92 6.96 -23.02
CA ARG A 122 10.31 7.47 -23.07
C ARG A 122 11.29 6.48 -23.69
N GLY A 123 11.00 5.18 -23.68
CA GLY A 123 11.91 4.14 -24.13
C GLY A 123 13.13 3.93 -23.21
N GLU A 124 13.14 4.51 -22.02
CA GLU A 124 14.25 4.43 -21.07
C GLU A 124 13.93 3.47 -19.94
N PHE A 125 14.79 2.48 -19.73
CA PHE A 125 14.68 1.54 -18.61
C PHE A 125 15.46 2.09 -17.41
N ARG A 126 14.73 2.55 -16.39
CA ARG A 126 15.30 3.07 -15.14
C ARG A 126 14.33 2.92 -13.96
N SER A 127 14.81 3.12 -12.75
CA SER A 127 13.93 3.18 -11.58
C SER A 127 13.11 4.48 -11.59
N TYR A 128 11.78 4.35 -11.68
CA TYR A 128 10.84 5.48 -11.57
C TYR A 128 10.31 5.68 -10.15
N TRP A 129 10.71 4.81 -9.22
CA TRP A 129 10.25 4.84 -7.83
C TRP A 129 10.86 5.95 -7.00
N SER A 130 12.13 6.26 -7.25
CA SER A 130 12.88 7.30 -6.54
C SER A 130 12.33 8.72 -6.77
N GLU A 131 11.45 8.88 -7.76
CA GLU A 131 10.82 10.16 -8.10
C GLU A 131 9.47 10.36 -7.36
N THR A 132 9.13 9.50 -6.40
CA THR A 132 7.85 9.59 -5.66
C THR A 132 8.03 10.26 -4.32
N ALA A 133 7.07 11.09 -3.90
CA ALA A 133 7.06 11.77 -2.59
C ALA A 133 7.09 10.79 -1.40
N SER A 134 6.69 9.54 -1.61
CA SER A 134 6.73 8.49 -0.58
C SER A 134 8.14 8.10 -0.17
N TYR A 135 9.15 8.31 -1.03
CA TYR A 135 10.55 7.99 -0.74
C TYR A 135 11.07 8.77 0.47
N ASP A 136 10.73 10.06 0.57
CA ASP A 136 11.17 10.93 1.67
C ASP A 136 10.60 10.50 3.02
N VAL A 137 9.48 9.78 3.03
CA VAL A 137 8.86 9.25 4.26
C VAL A 137 9.53 7.96 4.71
N ILE A 138 9.97 7.10 3.77
CA ILE A 138 10.53 5.78 4.08
C ILE A 138 11.98 5.88 4.58
N VAL A 139 12.80 6.75 4.02
CA VAL A 139 14.22 6.89 4.39
C VAL A 139 14.42 7.12 5.89
N PRO A 140 13.69 8.04 6.56
CA PRO A 140 13.79 8.20 8.01
C PRO A 140 13.42 6.93 8.79
N LEU A 141 12.40 6.17 8.34
CA LEU A 141 11.95 4.94 9.00
C LEU A 141 13.02 3.84 8.93
N ILE A 142 13.66 3.65 7.77
CA ILE A 142 14.76 2.70 7.60
C ILE A 142 15.95 3.11 8.49
N ASN A 143 16.21 4.41 8.61
CA ASN A 143 17.30 4.92 9.44
C ASN A 143 17.06 4.75 10.95
N MET A 144 15.81 4.69 11.40
CA MET A 144 15.48 4.38 12.80
C MET A 144 15.88 2.95 13.19
N ASN A 145 16.00 2.05 12.21
CA ASN A 145 16.48 0.67 12.37
C ASN A 145 15.77 -0.12 13.48
N TYR A 146 14.44 -0.11 13.46
CA TYR A 146 13.63 -0.92 14.37
C TYR A 146 14.02 -2.40 14.26
N ASP A 147 14.38 -3.03 15.38
CA ASP A 147 14.56 -4.49 15.55
C ASP A 147 15.19 -5.25 14.36
N GLY A 148 16.29 -4.72 13.81
CA GLY A 148 16.97 -5.36 12.68
C GLY A 148 16.34 -5.06 11.31
N LEU A 149 15.57 -4.00 11.18
CA LEU A 149 14.97 -3.57 9.91
C LEU A 149 16.01 -3.45 8.78
N LYS A 150 17.18 -2.88 9.05
CA LYS A 150 18.26 -2.76 8.04
C LYS A 150 18.74 -4.13 7.56
N THR A 151 18.87 -5.08 8.48
CA THR A 151 19.24 -6.46 8.13
C THR A 151 18.20 -7.08 7.21
N ALA A 152 16.91 -6.97 7.56
CA ALA A 152 15.82 -7.46 6.73
C ALA A 152 15.81 -6.84 5.32
N VAL A 153 16.05 -5.53 5.22
CA VAL A 153 16.15 -4.84 3.92
C VAL A 153 17.34 -5.36 3.11
N ILE A 154 18.50 -5.58 3.74
CA ILE A 154 19.67 -6.14 3.06
C ILE A 154 19.42 -7.57 2.59
N GLU A 155 18.77 -8.40 3.40
CA GLU A 155 18.38 -9.75 3.02
C GLU A 155 17.46 -9.74 1.79
N MET A 156 16.42 -8.89 1.79
CA MET A 156 15.51 -8.75 0.64
C MET A 156 16.23 -8.25 -0.62
N LEU A 157 17.16 -7.30 -0.49
CA LEU A 157 17.99 -6.83 -1.61
C LEU A 157 18.92 -7.91 -2.18
N SER A 158 19.29 -8.91 -1.37
CA SER A 158 20.04 -10.09 -1.82
C SER A 158 19.17 -11.20 -2.43
N GLY A 159 17.85 -10.98 -2.51
CA GLY A 159 16.88 -11.92 -3.05
C GLY A 159 16.29 -12.90 -2.02
N ALA A 160 16.56 -12.70 -0.73
CA ALA A 160 15.95 -13.50 0.33
C ALA A 160 14.53 -13.02 0.67
N GLU A 161 13.71 -13.95 1.12
CA GLU A 161 12.37 -13.67 1.62
C GLU A 161 12.41 -13.39 3.12
N VAL A 162 11.70 -12.37 3.57
CA VAL A 162 11.60 -11.98 4.98
C VAL A 162 10.16 -12.11 5.45
N LYS A 163 9.96 -12.84 6.55
CA LYS A 163 8.65 -12.95 7.17
C LYS A 163 8.25 -11.63 7.84
N VAL A 164 6.99 -11.22 7.62
CA VAL A 164 6.42 -10.00 8.19
C VAL A 164 5.05 -10.30 8.80
N ASN A 165 4.81 -9.76 10.00
CA ASN A 165 3.48 -9.80 10.63
C ASN A 165 2.68 -8.56 10.24
N VAL A 166 1.88 -8.68 9.20
CA VAL A 166 1.06 -7.58 8.67
C VAL A 166 -0.17 -7.23 9.53
N ALA A 167 -0.54 -8.07 10.49
CA ALA A 167 -1.73 -7.87 11.31
C ALA A 167 -1.55 -6.78 12.39
N ALA A 168 -0.31 -6.52 12.81
CA ALA A 168 -0.01 -5.57 13.88
C ALA A 168 -0.17 -4.11 13.44
N PHE A 169 0.06 -3.80 12.17
CA PHE A 169 0.02 -2.43 11.64
C PHE A 169 -1.41 -1.86 11.65
N GLN A 170 -1.58 -0.69 12.26
CA GLN A 170 -2.89 -0.03 12.43
C GLN A 170 -3.23 0.98 11.33
N ASN A 171 -2.50 1.00 10.23
CA ASN A 171 -2.64 1.96 9.12
C ASN A 171 -2.39 3.42 9.55
N ASP A 172 -1.53 3.61 10.55
CA ASP A 172 -1.15 4.94 11.05
C ASP A 172 0.37 5.04 11.16
N THR A 173 0.92 6.06 10.51
CA THR A 173 2.37 6.32 10.53
C THR A 173 2.88 6.82 11.89
N GLU A 174 1.99 7.33 12.75
CA GLU A 174 2.35 7.74 14.11
C GLU A 174 2.51 6.55 15.07
N ASP A 175 1.90 5.40 14.73
CA ASP A 175 1.94 4.18 15.53
C ASP A 175 3.00 3.17 15.06
N ILE A 176 3.90 3.54 14.16
CA ILE A 176 5.01 2.68 13.72
C ILE A 176 6.00 2.49 14.88
N LYS A 177 6.14 1.24 15.36
CA LYS A 177 6.95 0.88 16.54
C LYS A 177 7.88 -0.32 16.31
N SER A 178 7.69 -1.04 15.21
CA SER A 178 8.41 -2.28 14.93
C SER A 178 8.90 -2.34 13.47
N LYS A 179 9.82 -3.28 13.22
CA LYS A 179 10.23 -3.67 11.87
C LYS A 179 9.01 -4.04 11.00
N ASP A 180 8.10 -4.82 11.56
CA ASP A 180 6.95 -5.34 10.83
C ASP A 180 5.96 -4.23 10.44
N ASP A 181 5.82 -3.19 11.28
CA ASP A 181 5.01 -2.02 10.92
C ASP A 181 5.62 -1.28 9.73
N VAL A 182 6.95 -1.07 9.71
CA VAL A 182 7.64 -0.41 8.59
C VAL A 182 7.51 -1.24 7.33
N LEU A 183 7.76 -2.55 7.38
CA LEU A 183 7.65 -3.43 6.23
C LEU A 183 6.22 -3.47 5.69
N THR A 184 5.22 -3.55 6.56
CA THR A 184 3.80 -3.51 6.16
C THR A 184 3.45 -2.18 5.51
N TYR A 185 3.93 -1.08 6.05
CA TYR A 185 3.76 0.24 5.45
C TYR A 185 4.40 0.31 4.06
N MET A 186 5.61 -0.25 3.88
CA MET A 186 6.27 -0.32 2.58
C MET A 186 5.50 -1.19 1.57
N ILE A 187 4.83 -2.27 2.02
CA ILE A 187 3.95 -3.08 1.17
C ILE A 187 2.76 -2.23 0.69
N HIS A 188 2.08 -1.51 1.58
CA HIS A 188 0.95 -0.64 1.20
C HIS A 188 1.35 0.45 0.21
N LEU A 189 2.56 1.01 0.37
CA LEU A 189 3.11 2.00 -0.57
C LEU A 189 3.61 1.36 -1.87
N GLY A 190 3.67 0.03 -1.96
CA GLY A 190 4.13 -0.70 -3.12
C GLY A 190 5.65 -0.73 -3.29
N TYR A 191 6.44 -0.54 -2.25
CA TYR A 191 7.90 -0.72 -2.30
C TYR A 191 8.32 -2.18 -2.14
N LEU A 192 7.49 -3.00 -1.52
CA LEU A 192 7.71 -4.42 -1.33
C LEU A 192 6.58 -5.21 -1.96
N ALA A 193 6.93 -6.29 -2.64
CA ALA A 193 5.99 -7.33 -3.02
C ALA A 193 5.65 -8.18 -1.78
N TYR A 194 4.42 -8.66 -1.70
CA TYR A 194 3.95 -9.49 -0.61
C TYR A 194 3.38 -10.80 -1.17
N ASP A 195 3.92 -11.92 -0.72
CA ASP A 195 3.46 -13.25 -1.11
C ASP A 195 2.64 -13.90 0.00
N LEU A 196 1.35 -14.08 -0.27
CA LEU A 196 0.41 -14.73 0.63
C LEU A 196 0.63 -16.25 0.72
N SER A 197 1.30 -16.86 -0.25
CA SER A 197 1.50 -18.32 -0.29
C SER A 197 2.39 -18.84 0.85
N LEU A 198 3.16 -17.94 1.47
CA LEU A 198 4.07 -18.25 2.59
C LEU A 198 3.42 -18.10 3.98
N ILE A 199 2.17 -17.66 4.05
CA ILE A 199 1.45 -17.57 5.33
C ILE A 199 0.65 -18.85 5.55
N HIS A 200 1.21 -19.78 6.31
CA HIS A 200 0.41 -20.71 7.07
C HIS A 200 -0.26 -19.96 8.23
N ILE A 201 -1.49 -19.52 8.02
CA ILE A 201 -2.36 -19.13 9.12
C ILE A 201 -2.70 -20.44 9.83
N SER A 202 -2.01 -20.70 10.94
CA SER A 202 -2.51 -21.64 11.93
C SER A 202 -3.75 -20.99 12.54
N GLU A 203 -4.93 -21.49 12.20
CA GLU A 203 -6.15 -21.10 12.89
C GLU A 203 -5.94 -21.36 14.40
N PRO A 204 -6.31 -20.43 15.27
CA PRO A 204 -6.29 -20.70 16.71
C PRO A 204 -7.32 -21.81 16.99
N THR A 205 -6.82 -22.93 17.49
CA THR A 205 -7.62 -24.01 18.08
C THR A 205 -8.34 -23.53 19.32
#